data_3c18a4afaabb4f55c697d072033fcc8d
#
_entry.id   3c18a4afaabb4f55c697d072033fcc8d
#
_cell.length_a   1.000
_cell.length_b   1.000
_cell.length_c   1.000
_cell.angle_alpha   90.00
_cell.angle_beta   90.00
_cell.angle_gamma   90.00
#
_symmetry.space_group_name_H-M   'P 1'
#
loop_
_entity.id
_entity.type
_entity.pdbx_description
1 polymer ?
#
loop_
_entity_poly.entity_id
_entity_poly.type
_entity_poly.pdbx_seq_one_letter_code
_entity_poly.pdbx_strand_id
1 'polypeptide(L)'
;MKFITYLSNLIIPILLFYIIASGLLAKRDIYQDFLDGARDGLKTVVSICPTLIGLMTAVGVLRASGFLTFLSDLLGKATSYLGFPGDILPLTLIRLFSSSAATGLLLDIFKEHGTESSTGLMAAIILSSTESVFYCMSVYFGITKVKKTRYTLPGALLATIMGVAAAILIVGCK
;
A
#
# COMPACT_ATOMS: atom_id res chain seq x y z
N MET A 1 -4.10 -24.73 -0.43
CA MET A 1 -4.01 -23.50 -1.24
C MET A 1 -5.27 -23.26 -2.08
N LYS A 2 -5.80 -24.22 -2.84
CA LYS A 2 -7.02 -24.02 -3.66
C LYS A 2 -8.24 -23.50 -2.89
N PHE A 3 -8.49 -23.97 -1.67
CA PHE A 3 -9.63 -23.52 -0.84
C PHE A 3 -9.54 -22.04 -0.49
N ILE A 4 -8.37 -21.54 -0.09
CA ILE A 4 -8.15 -20.10 0.24
C ILE A 4 -8.36 -19.24 -1.00
N THR A 5 -7.88 -19.69 -2.15
CA THR A 5 -8.09 -18.98 -3.43
C THR A 5 -9.56 -18.92 -3.82
N TYR A 6 -10.31 -20.02 -3.67
CA TYR A 6 -11.76 -20.02 -3.90
C TYR A 6 -12.50 -19.09 -2.94
N LEU A 7 -12.14 -19.11 -1.66
CA LEU A 7 -12.73 -18.23 -0.64
C LEU A 7 -12.45 -16.76 -0.97
N SER A 8 -11.22 -16.44 -1.34
CA SER A 8 -10.82 -15.08 -1.76
C SER A 8 -11.62 -14.60 -2.98
N ASN A 9 -11.80 -15.46 -3.98
CA ASN A 9 -12.56 -15.11 -5.18
C ASN A 9 -14.07 -14.93 -4.91
N LEU A 10 -14.60 -15.54 -3.84
CA LEU A 10 -16.01 -15.42 -3.47
C LEU A 10 -16.32 -14.18 -2.63
N ILE A 11 -15.33 -13.57 -1.97
CA ILE A 11 -15.53 -12.42 -1.08
C ILE A 11 -16.21 -11.27 -1.81
N ILE A 12 -15.71 -10.87 -2.97
CA ILE A 12 -16.26 -9.74 -3.75
C ILE A 12 -17.68 -10.03 -4.23
N PRO A 13 -17.97 -11.16 -4.89
CA PRO A 13 -19.35 -11.50 -5.29
C PRO A 13 -20.33 -11.56 -4.10
N ILE A 14 -19.94 -12.15 -2.98
CA ILE A 14 -20.78 -12.23 -1.78
C ILE A 14 -21.06 -10.83 -1.21
N LEU A 15 -20.04 -9.98 -1.14
CA LEU A 15 -20.19 -8.61 -0.66
C LEU A 15 -21.11 -7.78 -1.54
N LEU A 16 -20.96 -7.89 -2.86
CA LEU A 16 -21.86 -7.23 -3.82
C LEU A 16 -23.29 -7.73 -3.69
N PHE A 17 -23.49 -9.04 -3.59
CA PHE A 17 -24.81 -9.64 -3.37
C PHE A 17 -25.44 -9.14 -2.06
N TYR A 18 -24.66 -9.10 -0.97
CA TYR A 18 -25.13 -8.59 0.32
C TYR A 18 -25.57 -7.13 0.25
N ILE A 19 -24.76 -6.26 -0.39
CA ILE A 19 -25.08 -4.83 -0.57
C ILE A 19 -26.37 -4.66 -1.35
N ILE A 20 -26.50 -5.36 -2.50
CA ILE A 20 -27.70 -5.27 -3.36
C ILE A 20 -28.93 -5.81 -2.60
N ALA A 21 -28.81 -6.97 -1.97
CA ALA A 21 -29.92 -7.57 -1.22
C ALA A 21 -30.37 -6.67 -0.06
N SER A 22 -29.44 -6.10 0.71
CA SER A 22 -29.76 -5.17 1.79
C SER A 22 -30.44 -3.89 1.31
N GLY A 23 -30.02 -3.35 0.17
CA GLY A 23 -30.63 -2.18 -0.47
C GLY A 23 -32.06 -2.47 -0.94
N LEU A 24 -32.31 -3.66 -1.54
CA LEU A 24 -33.65 -4.09 -1.95
C LEU A 24 -34.57 -4.26 -0.73
N LEU A 25 -34.09 -4.90 0.33
CA LEU A 25 -34.85 -5.07 1.57
C LEU A 25 -35.20 -3.72 2.23
N ALA A 26 -34.29 -2.76 2.14
CA ALA A 26 -34.49 -1.39 2.61
C ALA A 26 -35.35 -0.52 1.67
N LYS A 27 -35.86 -1.08 0.55
CA LYS A 27 -36.65 -0.38 -0.47
C LYS A 27 -35.97 0.87 -1.02
N ARG A 28 -34.65 0.84 -1.14
CA ARG A 28 -33.87 1.93 -1.75
C ARG A 28 -33.82 1.79 -3.26
N ASP A 29 -33.67 2.90 -3.96
CA ASP A 29 -33.35 2.90 -5.39
C ASP A 29 -31.86 2.60 -5.60
N ILE A 30 -31.52 1.30 -5.70
CA ILE A 30 -30.17 0.81 -5.81
C ILE A 30 -29.45 1.37 -7.04
N TYR A 31 -30.18 1.54 -8.13
CA TYR A 31 -29.60 2.07 -9.35
C TYR A 31 -29.18 3.53 -9.19
N GLN A 32 -30.04 4.34 -8.57
CA GLN A 32 -29.72 5.74 -8.30
C GLN A 32 -28.57 5.86 -7.27
N ASP A 33 -28.62 5.08 -6.19
CA ASP A 33 -27.52 5.01 -5.20
C ASP A 33 -26.17 4.62 -5.86
N PHE A 34 -26.20 3.67 -6.82
CA PHE A 34 -25.02 3.30 -7.61
C PHE A 34 -24.51 4.46 -8.47
N LEU A 35 -25.40 5.15 -9.19
CA LEU A 35 -25.03 6.28 -10.04
C LEU A 35 -24.41 7.43 -9.21
N ASP A 36 -24.98 7.72 -8.06
CA ASP A 36 -24.48 8.78 -7.19
C ASP A 36 -23.09 8.39 -6.61
N GLY A 37 -22.94 7.14 -6.19
CA GLY A 37 -21.64 6.60 -5.77
C GLY A 37 -20.59 6.63 -6.88
N ALA A 38 -20.98 6.27 -8.11
CA ALA A 38 -20.09 6.32 -9.27
C ALA A 38 -19.65 7.76 -9.61
N ARG A 39 -20.55 8.75 -9.52
CA ARG A 39 -20.22 10.17 -9.69
C ARG A 39 -19.24 10.67 -8.63
N ASP A 40 -19.47 10.31 -7.38
CA ASP A 40 -18.58 10.73 -6.28
C ASP A 40 -17.21 10.04 -6.36
N GLY A 41 -17.18 8.77 -6.77
CA GLY A 41 -15.95 8.07 -7.10
C GLY A 41 -15.16 8.77 -8.20
N LEU A 42 -15.81 9.16 -9.28
CA LEU A 42 -15.17 9.89 -10.38
C LEU A 42 -14.61 11.25 -9.93
N LYS A 43 -15.36 12.02 -9.13
CA LYS A 43 -14.87 13.28 -8.54
C LYS A 43 -13.62 13.05 -7.69
N THR A 44 -13.63 11.99 -6.89
CA THR A 44 -12.49 11.61 -6.06
C THR A 44 -11.27 11.31 -6.93
N VAL A 45 -11.40 10.50 -7.99
CA VAL A 45 -10.31 10.20 -8.92
C VAL A 45 -9.72 11.48 -9.53
N VAL A 46 -10.58 12.38 -10.03
CA VAL A 46 -10.12 13.66 -10.60
C VAL A 46 -9.40 14.51 -9.55
N SER A 47 -9.86 14.50 -8.31
CA SER A 47 -9.25 15.27 -7.20
C SER A 47 -7.86 14.76 -6.81
N ILE A 48 -7.64 13.44 -6.81
CA ILE A 48 -6.34 12.84 -6.44
C ILE A 48 -5.35 12.78 -7.61
N CYS A 49 -5.83 12.85 -8.85
CA CYS A 49 -5.01 12.72 -10.06
C CYS A 49 -3.82 13.71 -10.10
N PRO A 50 -3.96 15.02 -9.81
CA PRO A 50 -2.83 15.95 -9.78
C PRO A 50 -1.75 15.54 -8.78
N THR A 51 -2.15 15.06 -7.60
CA THR A 51 -1.23 14.58 -6.57
C THR A 51 -0.44 13.36 -7.06
N LEU A 52 -1.10 12.40 -7.71
CA LEU A 52 -0.44 11.22 -8.26
C LEU A 52 0.54 11.60 -9.38
N ILE A 53 0.16 12.51 -10.28
CA ILE A 53 1.05 13.02 -11.35
C ILE A 53 2.29 13.68 -10.74
N GLY A 54 2.11 14.54 -9.74
CA GLY A 54 3.21 15.18 -9.02
C GLY A 54 4.15 14.18 -8.36
N LEU A 55 3.60 13.15 -7.70
CA LEU A 55 4.39 12.09 -7.06
C LEU A 55 5.15 11.25 -8.09
N MET A 56 4.50 10.84 -9.19
CA MET A 56 5.16 10.09 -10.25
C MET A 56 6.32 10.88 -10.88
N THR A 57 6.13 12.18 -11.08
CA THR A 57 7.17 13.07 -11.58
C THR A 57 8.33 13.16 -10.58
N ALA A 58 8.04 13.37 -9.29
CA ALA A 58 9.07 13.45 -8.24
C ALA A 58 9.87 12.14 -8.12
N VAL A 59 9.19 10.98 -8.14
CA VAL A 59 9.86 9.67 -8.13
C VAL A 59 10.70 9.47 -9.39
N GLY A 60 10.20 9.88 -10.55
CA GLY A 60 10.95 9.85 -11.81
C GLY A 60 12.25 10.67 -11.75
N VAL A 61 12.22 11.86 -11.15
CA VAL A 61 13.41 12.69 -10.91
C VAL A 61 14.37 12.02 -9.94
N LEU A 62 13.88 11.43 -8.84
CA LEU A 62 14.71 10.69 -7.88
C LEU A 62 15.38 9.48 -8.53
N ARG A 63 14.67 8.76 -9.41
CA ARG A 63 15.25 7.66 -10.19
C ARG A 63 16.30 8.15 -11.18
N ALA A 64 15.99 9.17 -11.96
CA ALA A 64 16.90 9.74 -12.94
C ALA A 64 18.18 10.33 -12.32
N SER A 65 18.10 10.82 -11.08
CA SER A 65 19.28 11.31 -10.32
C SER A 65 20.17 10.18 -9.79
N GLY A 66 19.77 8.91 -9.89
CA GLY A 66 20.48 7.77 -9.32
C GLY A 66 20.32 7.63 -7.79
N PHE A 67 19.53 8.50 -7.14
CA PHE A 67 19.36 8.48 -5.70
C PHE A 67 18.72 7.17 -5.22
N LEU A 68 17.71 6.66 -5.92
CA LEU A 68 17.08 5.39 -5.55
C LEU A 68 18.05 4.21 -5.68
N THR A 69 18.87 4.18 -6.72
CA THR A 69 19.92 3.17 -6.91
C THR A 69 20.95 3.24 -5.79
N PHE A 70 21.45 4.46 -5.48
CA PHE A 70 22.38 4.67 -4.38
C PHE A 70 21.80 4.15 -3.04
N LEU A 71 20.54 4.45 -2.76
CA LEU A 71 19.86 4.00 -1.54
C LEU A 71 19.69 2.47 -1.51
N SER A 72 19.34 1.87 -2.65
CA SER A 72 19.22 0.41 -2.80
C SER A 72 20.58 -0.29 -2.61
N ASP A 73 21.66 0.26 -3.15
CA ASP A 73 23.02 -0.30 -3.03
C ASP A 73 23.54 -0.18 -1.60
N LEU A 74 23.31 0.97 -0.96
CA LEU A 74 23.74 1.23 0.43
C LEU A 74 23.08 0.26 1.41
N LEU A 75 21.79 0.01 1.25
CA LEU A 75 21.00 -0.82 2.17
C LEU A 75 20.89 -2.27 1.68
N GLY A 76 21.02 -2.51 0.38
CA GLY A 76 20.86 -3.82 -0.24
C GLY A 76 21.88 -4.85 0.26
N LYS A 77 23.10 -4.40 0.60
CA LYS A 77 24.12 -5.28 1.19
C LYS A 77 23.68 -5.90 2.53
N ALA A 78 22.89 -5.18 3.31
CA ALA A 78 22.36 -5.68 4.59
C ALA A 78 21.14 -6.59 4.42
N THR A 79 20.38 -6.42 3.34
CA THR A 79 19.10 -7.12 3.11
C THR A 79 19.20 -8.26 2.11
N SER A 80 20.28 -8.34 1.33
CA SER A 80 20.53 -9.45 0.38
C SER A 80 20.55 -10.82 1.06
N TYR A 81 21.04 -10.90 2.29
CA TYR A 81 21.00 -12.13 3.10
C TYR A 81 19.59 -12.61 3.43
N LEU A 82 18.60 -11.71 3.37
CA LEU A 82 17.19 -12.00 3.67
C LEU A 82 16.37 -12.28 2.41
N GLY A 83 16.98 -12.31 1.21
CA GLY A 83 16.28 -12.47 -0.06
C GLY A 83 15.38 -11.28 -0.43
N PHE A 84 15.66 -10.10 0.13
CA PHE A 84 14.86 -8.89 -0.07
C PHE A 84 15.42 -8.09 -1.26
N PRO A 85 14.63 -7.85 -2.33
CA PRO A 85 15.08 -7.07 -3.48
C PRO A 85 15.41 -5.64 -3.08
N GLY A 86 16.60 -5.16 -3.48
CA GLY A 86 17.08 -3.80 -3.17
C GLY A 86 16.12 -2.71 -3.63
N ASP A 87 15.44 -2.92 -4.75
CA ASP A 87 14.49 -1.96 -5.35
C ASP A 87 13.25 -1.68 -4.50
N ILE A 88 12.92 -2.57 -3.56
CA ILE A 88 11.78 -2.41 -2.65
C ILE A 88 12.16 -1.63 -1.38
N LEU A 89 13.44 -1.54 -1.06
CA LEU A 89 13.91 -0.85 0.15
C LEU A 89 13.47 0.61 0.24
N PRO A 90 13.62 1.43 -0.83
CA PRO A 90 13.16 2.81 -0.79
C PRO A 90 11.65 2.92 -0.50
N LEU A 91 10.84 2.04 -1.10
CA LEU A 91 9.40 1.97 -0.84
C LEU A 91 9.11 1.66 0.63
N THR A 92 9.78 0.64 1.19
CA THR A 92 9.56 0.21 2.58
C THR A 92 9.94 1.29 3.59
N LEU A 93 11.03 2.02 3.34
CA LEU A 93 11.46 3.13 4.19
C LEU A 93 10.50 4.33 4.09
N ILE A 94 10.15 4.74 2.88
CA ILE A 94 9.27 5.89 2.65
C ILE A 94 7.86 5.60 3.17
N ARG A 95 7.43 4.34 3.13
CA ARG A 95 6.14 3.89 3.66
C ARG A 95 5.98 4.24 5.14
N LEU A 96 7.03 4.22 5.93
CA LEU A 96 6.98 4.60 7.35
C LEU A 96 6.56 6.06 7.57
N PHE A 97 6.86 6.94 6.61
CA PHE A 97 6.64 8.39 6.71
C PHE A 97 5.44 8.87 5.89
N SER A 98 5.25 8.34 4.69
CA SER A 98 4.28 8.86 3.73
C SER A 98 3.64 7.76 2.89
N SER A 99 2.35 7.54 3.08
CA SER A 99 1.55 6.62 2.25
C SER A 99 1.49 7.06 0.79
N SER A 100 1.33 8.36 0.54
CA SER A 100 1.24 8.89 -0.82
C SER A 100 2.54 8.75 -1.59
N ALA A 101 3.69 9.07 -0.96
CA ALA A 101 4.99 8.91 -1.58
C ALA A 101 5.31 7.42 -1.84
N ALA A 102 4.94 6.53 -0.91
CA ALA A 102 5.08 5.08 -1.11
C ALA A 102 4.22 4.57 -2.27
N THR A 103 3.01 5.12 -2.46
CA THR A 103 2.17 4.80 -3.63
C THR A 103 2.86 5.22 -4.94
N GLY A 104 3.49 6.40 -4.97
CA GLY A 104 4.27 6.84 -6.13
C GLY A 104 5.41 5.89 -6.46
N LEU A 105 6.15 5.41 -5.44
CA LEU A 105 7.23 4.41 -5.62
C LEU A 105 6.69 3.05 -6.06
N LEU A 106 5.52 2.62 -5.55
CA LEU A 106 4.88 1.38 -6.00
C LEU A 106 4.55 1.45 -7.50
N LEU A 107 3.96 2.56 -7.95
CA LEU A 107 3.63 2.77 -9.36
C LEU A 107 4.89 2.79 -10.24
N ASP A 108 6.00 3.34 -9.74
CA ASP A 108 7.28 3.31 -10.42
C ASP A 108 7.84 1.88 -10.51
N ILE A 109 7.78 1.09 -9.43
CA ILE A 109 8.15 -0.33 -9.43
C ILE A 109 7.29 -1.12 -10.43
N PHE A 110 5.98 -0.87 -10.49
CA PHE A 110 5.09 -1.51 -11.46
C PHE A 110 5.46 -1.17 -12.91
N LYS A 111 5.89 0.06 -13.17
CA LYS A 111 6.34 0.51 -14.48
C LYS A 111 7.64 -0.18 -14.91
N GLU A 112 8.58 -0.36 -13.99
CA GLU A 112 9.90 -0.93 -14.28
C GLU A 112 9.90 -2.46 -14.34
N HIS A 113 9.24 -3.10 -13.37
CA HIS A 113 9.28 -4.55 -13.18
C HIS A 113 7.99 -5.26 -13.60
N GLY A 114 6.89 -4.54 -13.77
CA GLY A 114 5.55 -5.10 -14.01
C GLY A 114 4.83 -5.51 -12.73
N THR A 115 3.50 -5.55 -12.82
CA THR A 115 2.62 -5.89 -11.68
C THR A 115 2.67 -7.36 -11.29
N GLU A 116 2.93 -8.24 -12.27
CA GLU A 116 2.96 -9.71 -12.09
C GLU A 116 4.34 -10.24 -11.65
N SER A 117 5.35 -9.37 -11.62
CA SER A 117 6.70 -9.76 -11.18
C SER A 117 6.72 -10.03 -9.68
N SER A 118 7.67 -10.84 -9.22
CA SER A 118 7.88 -11.07 -7.78
C SER A 118 8.16 -9.76 -7.02
N THR A 119 8.93 -8.85 -7.63
CA THR A 119 9.21 -7.53 -7.07
C THR A 119 7.94 -6.67 -6.97
N GLY A 120 7.12 -6.62 -8.03
CA GLY A 120 5.85 -5.90 -8.03
C GLY A 120 4.85 -6.45 -7.03
N LEU A 121 4.67 -7.77 -6.98
CA LEU A 121 3.82 -8.45 -6.01
C LEU A 121 4.27 -8.18 -4.57
N MET A 122 5.56 -8.29 -4.29
CA MET A 122 6.12 -8.04 -2.95
C MET A 122 5.88 -6.59 -2.54
N ALA A 123 6.14 -5.63 -3.43
CA ALA A 123 5.89 -4.21 -3.18
C ALA A 123 4.41 -3.92 -2.89
N ALA A 124 3.48 -4.55 -3.64
CA ALA A 124 2.04 -4.43 -3.41
C ALA A 124 1.61 -5.00 -2.05
N ILE A 125 2.13 -6.17 -1.68
CA ILE A 125 1.84 -6.79 -0.37
C ILE A 125 2.37 -5.92 0.76
N ILE A 126 3.60 -5.40 0.66
CA ILE A 126 4.19 -4.51 1.67
C ILE A 126 3.33 -3.25 1.82
N LEU A 127 2.94 -2.61 0.72
CA LEU A 127 2.12 -1.40 0.79
C LEU A 127 0.74 -1.66 1.43
N SER A 128 0.12 -2.81 1.15
CA SER A 128 -1.19 -3.17 1.68
C SER A 128 -1.18 -3.66 3.13
N SER A 129 -0.07 -4.27 3.57
CA SER A 129 0.05 -4.87 4.91
C SER A 129 0.75 -3.99 5.95
N THR A 130 1.26 -2.83 5.53
CA THR A 130 1.96 -1.89 6.41
C THR A 130 1.30 -0.52 6.43
N GLU A 131 1.63 0.31 7.41
CA GLU A 131 1.08 1.66 7.54
C GLU A 131 2.19 2.71 7.77
N SER A 132 1.88 3.98 7.52
CA SER A 132 2.81 5.10 7.74
C SER A 132 2.88 5.46 9.22
N VAL A 133 3.71 4.72 9.94
CA VAL A 133 3.82 4.75 11.41
C VAL A 133 4.05 6.17 11.93
N PHE A 134 5.04 6.88 11.38
CA PHE A 134 5.40 8.21 11.86
C PHE A 134 4.32 9.26 11.57
N TYR A 135 3.66 9.16 10.40
CA TYR A 135 2.54 10.02 10.07
C TYR A 135 1.35 9.79 11.01
N CYS A 136 0.92 8.54 11.17
CA CYS A 136 -0.17 8.18 12.06
C CYS A 136 0.10 8.63 13.49
N MET A 137 1.29 8.38 14.01
CA MET A 137 1.67 8.82 15.36
C MET A 137 1.64 10.34 15.50
N SER A 138 2.15 11.07 14.50
CA SER A 138 2.16 12.54 14.50
C SER A 138 0.74 13.10 14.56
N VAL A 139 -0.17 12.58 13.74
CA VAL A 139 -1.56 13.03 13.69
C VAL A 139 -2.31 12.67 14.97
N TYR A 140 -2.31 11.38 15.36
CA TYR A 140 -3.11 10.94 16.51
C TYR A 140 -2.58 11.48 17.83
N PHE A 141 -1.27 11.48 18.06
CA PHE A 141 -0.68 12.00 19.29
C PHE A 141 -0.72 13.54 19.33
N GLY A 142 -0.67 14.20 18.16
CA GLY A 142 -0.86 15.64 18.07
C GLY A 142 -2.27 16.06 18.52
N ILE A 143 -3.31 15.38 18.04
CA ILE A 143 -4.70 15.65 18.40
C ILE A 143 -4.97 15.32 19.87
N THR A 144 -4.51 14.16 20.33
CA THR A 144 -4.76 13.69 21.71
C THR A 144 -3.81 14.29 22.74
N LYS A 145 -2.83 15.13 22.31
CA LYS A 145 -1.79 15.74 23.14
C LYS A 145 -0.97 14.73 23.94
N VAL A 146 -0.87 13.49 23.47
CA VAL A 146 -0.04 12.43 24.07
C VAL A 146 1.43 12.74 23.83
N LYS A 147 2.20 12.91 24.90
CA LYS A 147 3.64 13.25 24.81
C LYS A 147 4.58 12.04 24.87
N LYS A 148 4.11 10.89 25.33
CA LYS A 148 4.92 9.68 25.50
C LYS A 148 4.39 8.54 24.63
N THR A 149 5.16 8.11 23.66
CA THR A 149 4.81 7.04 22.73
C THR A 149 4.80 5.65 23.37
N ARG A 150 5.52 5.47 24.52
CA ARG A 150 5.68 4.19 25.22
C ARG A 150 6.01 3.06 24.24
N TYR A 151 5.17 2.02 24.22
CA TYR A 151 5.34 0.84 23.37
C TYR A 151 4.74 0.99 21.96
N THR A 152 4.08 2.10 21.64
CA THR A 152 3.43 2.30 20.33
C THR A 152 4.44 2.28 19.18
N LEU A 153 5.55 3.04 19.30
CA LEU A 153 6.55 3.08 18.26
C LEU A 153 7.27 1.73 18.08
N PRO A 154 7.84 1.10 19.12
CA PRO A 154 8.45 -0.22 18.96
C PRO A 154 7.47 -1.27 18.44
N GLY A 155 6.23 -1.28 18.94
CA GLY A 155 5.20 -2.22 18.47
C GLY A 155 4.84 -2.03 17.00
N ALA A 156 4.67 -0.78 16.56
CA ALA A 156 4.37 -0.47 15.16
C ALA A 156 5.54 -0.82 14.22
N LEU A 157 6.78 -0.55 14.63
CA LEU A 157 7.95 -0.94 13.84
C LEU A 157 8.09 -2.47 13.76
N LEU A 158 7.86 -3.17 14.87
CA LEU A 158 7.87 -4.64 14.89
C LEU A 158 6.77 -5.21 13.97
N ALA A 159 5.56 -4.65 14.01
CA ALA A 159 4.47 -5.05 13.11
C ALA A 159 4.84 -4.81 11.63
N THR A 160 5.48 -3.68 11.32
CA THR A 160 5.97 -3.40 9.96
C THR A 160 7.02 -4.42 9.52
N ILE A 161 8.00 -4.74 10.37
CA ILE A 161 9.02 -5.76 10.08
C ILE A 161 8.36 -7.12 9.82
N MET A 162 7.38 -7.51 10.64
CA MET A 162 6.65 -8.77 10.45
C MET A 162 5.83 -8.78 9.15
N GLY A 163 5.22 -7.64 8.77
CA GLY A 163 4.52 -7.50 7.49
C GLY A 163 5.46 -7.65 6.29
N VAL A 164 6.63 -7.04 6.37
CA VAL A 164 7.69 -7.20 5.35
C VAL A 164 8.19 -8.64 5.28
N ALA A 165 8.47 -9.27 6.42
CA ALA A 165 8.89 -10.68 6.47
C ALA A 165 7.83 -11.62 5.89
N ALA A 166 6.54 -11.38 6.19
CA ALA A 166 5.44 -12.14 5.60
C ALA A 166 5.37 -11.97 4.07
N ALA A 167 5.57 -10.75 3.56
CA ALA A 167 5.61 -10.50 2.12
C ALA A 167 6.74 -11.28 1.42
N ILE A 168 7.94 -11.31 2.03
CA ILE A 168 9.08 -12.10 1.53
C ILE A 168 8.73 -13.59 1.49
N LEU A 169 8.16 -14.12 2.57
CA LEU A 169 7.79 -15.54 2.65
C LEU A 169 6.72 -15.92 1.63
N ILE A 170 5.69 -15.10 1.46
CA ILE A 170 4.57 -15.36 0.54
C ILE A 170 5.05 -15.35 -0.92
N VAL A 171 5.90 -14.40 -1.28
CA VAL A 171 6.38 -14.25 -2.66
C VAL A 171 7.59 -15.15 -2.93
N GLY A 172 8.48 -15.35 -1.93
CA GLY A 172 9.65 -16.21 -2.06
C GLY A 172 9.35 -17.71 -2.10
N CYS A 173 8.15 -18.12 -1.68
CA CYS A 173 7.67 -19.52 -1.77
C CYS A 173 7.03 -19.86 -3.13
N LYS A 174 7.05 -18.95 -4.10
CA LYS A 174 6.64 -19.18 -5.48
C LYS A 174 7.84 -19.46 -6.36
#